data_bc4ef868842527009f7fec7ef95a2a30
#
_entry.id   bc4ef868842527009f7fec7ef95a2a30
#
_cell.length_a   1.000
_cell.length_b   1.000
_cell.length_c   1.000
_cell.angle_alpha   90.00
_cell.angle_beta   90.00
_cell.angle_gamma   90.00
#
_symmetry.space_group_name_H-M   'P 1'
#
loop_
_entity.id
_entity.type
_entity.pdbx_description
1 polymer ?
#
loop_
_entity_poly.entity_id
_entity_poly.type
_entity_poly.pdbx_seq_one_letter_code
_entity_poly.pdbx_strand_id
1 'polypeptide(L)' 'MPQGVQLAQIERIFEILDRLSISREAVVIPFRPQGMGSVKLLSTGKLEIIVPADLPFEQWYASLANTIKQLRSA' A
#
# COMPACT_ATOMS: atom_id res chain seq x y z
N MET A 1 -16.25 3.95 -16.35
CA MET A 1 -14.80 3.74 -16.18
C MET A 1 -14.52 3.09 -14.86
N PRO A 2 -13.68 2.07 -14.84
CA PRO A 2 -13.32 1.48 -13.56
C PRO A 2 -12.58 2.48 -12.69
N GLN A 3 -12.98 2.52 -11.44
CA GLN A 3 -12.38 3.43 -10.45
C GLN A 3 -11.54 2.65 -9.45
N GLY A 4 -11.26 1.40 -9.76
CA GLY A 4 -10.51 0.56 -8.85
C GLY A 4 -9.01 0.74 -8.98
N VAL A 5 -8.29 0.11 -8.05
CA VAL A 5 -6.83 0.07 -8.09
C VAL A 5 -6.41 -0.73 -9.32
N GLN A 6 -5.47 -0.20 -10.09
CA GLN A 6 -5.01 -0.83 -11.30
C GLN A 6 -3.94 -1.88 -11.02
N LEU A 7 -3.89 -2.90 -11.87
CA LEU A 7 -2.91 -3.98 -11.70
C LEU A 7 -1.47 -3.44 -11.67
N ALA A 8 -1.16 -2.47 -12.52
CA ALA A 8 0.18 -1.90 -12.54
C ALA A 8 0.55 -1.26 -11.21
N GLN A 9 -0.42 -0.65 -10.53
CA GLN A 9 -0.21 -0.05 -9.21
C GLN A 9 0.06 -1.13 -8.16
N ILE A 10 -0.70 -2.21 -8.22
CA ILE A 10 -0.52 -3.32 -7.30
C ILE A 10 0.85 -3.95 -7.48
N GLU A 11 1.29 -4.11 -8.72
CA GLU A 11 2.60 -4.69 -8.99
C GLU A 11 3.72 -3.83 -8.43
N ARG A 12 3.58 -2.51 -8.51
CA ARG A 12 4.58 -1.62 -7.95
C ARG A 12 4.62 -1.71 -6.43
N ILE A 13 3.46 -1.83 -5.79
CA ILE A 13 3.40 -2.02 -4.35
C ILE A 13 4.09 -3.34 -3.97
N PHE A 14 3.85 -4.40 -4.74
CA PHE A 14 4.49 -5.69 -4.49
C PHE A 14 6.01 -5.61 -4.60
N GLU A 15 6.54 -4.76 -5.49
CA GLU A 15 7.99 -4.58 -5.58
C GLU A 15 8.56 -4.05 -4.27
N ILE A 16 7.87 -3.12 -3.62
CA ILE A 16 8.29 -2.60 -2.33
C ILE A 16 8.23 -3.70 -1.27
N LEU A 17 7.15 -4.47 -1.25
CA LEU A 17 6.99 -5.55 -0.30
C LEU A 17 8.10 -6.59 -0.44
N ASP A 18 8.43 -6.95 -1.67
CA ASP A 18 9.51 -7.90 -1.92
C ASP A 18 10.85 -7.36 -1.43
N ARG A 19 11.09 -6.08 -1.65
CA ARG A 19 12.32 -5.42 -1.21
C ARG A 19 12.46 -5.41 0.31
N LEU A 20 11.33 -5.29 1.00
CA LEU A 20 11.29 -5.26 2.46
C LEU A 20 11.11 -6.65 3.07
N SER A 21 11.09 -7.68 2.25
CA SER A 21 10.92 -9.08 2.67
C SER A 21 9.58 -9.29 3.39
N ILE A 22 8.54 -8.65 2.87
CA ILE A 22 7.19 -8.79 3.40
C ILE A 22 6.40 -9.71 2.49
N SER A 23 5.82 -10.77 3.05
CA SER A 23 4.98 -11.68 2.29
C SER A 23 3.72 -10.95 1.80
N ARG A 24 3.35 -11.22 0.55
CA ARG A 24 2.13 -10.64 -0.02
C ARG A 24 0.90 -11.11 0.73
N GLU A 25 0.97 -12.27 1.36
CA GLU A 25 -0.15 -12.79 2.16
C GLU A 25 -0.33 -12.01 3.46
N ALA A 26 0.67 -11.25 3.88
CA ALA A 26 0.58 -10.43 5.07
C ALA A 26 0.05 -9.03 4.77
N VAL A 27 -0.46 -8.80 3.57
CA VAL A 27 -0.89 -7.47 3.13
C VAL A 27 -2.28 -7.55 2.52
N VAL A 28 -3.11 -6.55 2.81
CA VAL A 28 -4.43 -6.39 2.23
C VAL A 28 -4.44 -5.08 1.46
N ILE A 29 -4.84 -5.14 0.20
CA ILE A 29 -4.93 -3.94 -0.65
C ILE A 29 -6.37 -3.85 -1.13
N PRO A 30 -7.21 -3.01 -0.47
CA PRO A 30 -8.57 -2.84 -0.94
C PRO A 30 -8.61 -2.33 -2.37
N PHE A 31 -9.60 -2.79 -3.11
CA PHE A 31 -9.73 -2.47 -4.53
C PHE A 31 -10.10 -1.02 -4.78
N ARG A 32 -10.62 -0.31 -3.78
CA ARG A 32 -11.08 1.06 -3.96
C ARG A 32 -10.07 2.04 -3.42
N PRO A 33 -9.55 2.95 -4.26
CA PRO A 33 -8.70 4.02 -3.76
C PRO A 33 -9.55 4.96 -2.90
N GLN A 34 -8.94 5.53 -1.87
CA GLN A 34 -9.66 6.41 -0.95
C GLN A 34 -8.77 7.57 -0.52
N GLY A 35 -9.31 8.77 -0.63
CA GLY A 35 -8.69 9.99 -0.11
C GLY A 35 -7.23 10.13 -0.45
N MET A 36 -6.41 10.34 0.54
CA MET A 36 -4.95 10.53 0.37
C MET A 36 -4.19 9.21 0.49
N GLY A 37 -4.90 8.10 0.56
CA GLY A 37 -4.28 6.82 0.80
C GLY A 37 -3.82 6.66 2.25
N SER A 38 -3.49 5.44 2.63
CA SER A 38 -2.97 5.22 3.97
C SER A 38 -2.38 3.82 4.08
N VAL A 39 -1.63 3.61 5.16
CA VAL A 39 -1.10 2.29 5.50
C VAL A 39 -1.40 2.08 6.97
N LYS A 40 -1.99 0.94 7.31
CA LYS A 40 -2.34 0.61 8.68
C LYS A 40 -1.84 -0.79 9.03
N LEU A 41 -1.44 -0.96 10.27
CA LEU A 41 -1.16 -2.27 10.80
C LEU A 41 -2.43 -2.76 11.49
N LEU A 42 -2.99 -3.84 10.97
CA LEU A 42 -4.24 -4.40 11.50
C LEU A 42 -3.97 -5.23 12.75
N SER A 43 -5.03 -5.46 13.53
CA SER A 43 -4.92 -6.27 14.76
C SER A 43 -4.51 -7.71 14.46
N THR A 44 -4.72 -8.18 13.24
CA THR A 44 -4.31 -9.51 12.81
C THR A 44 -2.82 -9.61 12.51
N GLY A 45 -2.11 -8.48 12.53
CA GLY A 45 -0.70 -8.42 12.13
C GLY A 45 -0.49 -8.13 10.66
N LYS A 46 -1.55 -8.07 9.88
CA LYS A 46 -1.44 -7.75 8.45
C LYS A 46 -1.40 -6.25 8.24
N LEU A 47 -0.81 -5.84 7.12
CA LEU A 47 -0.81 -4.44 6.69
C LEU A 47 -1.98 -4.20 5.76
N GLU A 48 -2.68 -3.10 5.96
CA GLU A 48 -3.70 -2.66 5.01
C GLU A 48 -3.16 -1.44 4.29
N ILE A 49 -3.03 -1.55 2.97
CA ILE A 49 -2.51 -0.47 2.13
C ILE A 49 -3.64 0.07 1.28
N ILE A 50 -4.03 1.31 1.55
CA ILE A 50 -5.10 1.97 0.80
C ILE A 50 -4.47 2.93 -0.20
N VAL A 51 -4.75 2.68 -1.48
CA VAL A 51 -4.22 3.50 -2.58
C VAL A 51 -4.95 4.84 -2.60
N PRO A 52 -4.27 5.96 -2.85
CA PRO A 52 -4.94 7.26 -2.85
C PRO A 52 -5.84 7.46 -4.05
N ALA A 53 -6.97 8.15 -3.81
CA ALA A 53 -7.86 8.60 -4.87
C ALA A 53 -7.63 10.08 -5.19
N ASP A 54 -7.21 10.86 -4.20
CA ASP A 54 -7.10 12.32 -4.31
C ASP A 54 -5.65 12.81 -4.33
N LEU A 55 -4.71 11.90 -4.50
CA LEU A 55 -3.30 12.21 -4.53
C LEU A 55 -2.68 11.41 -5.67
N PRO A 56 -1.79 11.98 -6.49
CA PRO A 56 -1.14 11.21 -7.55
C PRO A 56 -0.41 9.99 -6.99
N PHE A 57 -0.60 8.86 -7.64
CA PHE A 57 -0.02 7.61 -7.17
C PHE A 57 1.50 7.71 -6.98
N GLU A 58 2.19 8.32 -7.93
CA GLU A 58 3.65 8.41 -7.87
C GLU A 58 4.13 9.20 -6.66
N GLN A 59 3.40 10.24 -6.31
CA GLN A 59 3.75 11.06 -5.15
C GLN A 59 3.58 10.28 -3.86
N TRP A 60 2.49 9.55 -3.74
CA TRP A 60 2.22 8.70 -2.58
C TRP A 60 3.21 7.54 -2.51
N TYR A 61 3.49 6.94 -3.67
CA TYR A 61 4.38 5.79 -3.76
C TYR A 61 5.80 6.12 -3.29
N ALA A 62 6.24 7.36 -3.52
CA ALA A 62 7.59 7.78 -3.15
C ALA A 62 7.86 7.64 -1.65
N SER A 63 6.82 7.76 -0.81
CA SER A 63 6.97 7.63 0.64
C SER A 63 6.48 6.29 1.19
N LEU A 64 5.96 5.43 0.34
CA LEU A 64 5.31 4.21 0.80
C LEU A 64 6.24 3.28 1.56
N ALA A 65 7.42 3.02 1.01
CA ALA A 65 8.37 2.10 1.65
C ALA A 65 8.76 2.61 3.04
N ASN A 66 8.98 3.91 3.16
CA ASN A 66 9.36 4.50 4.43
C ASN A 66 8.24 4.40 5.47
N THR A 67 7.00 4.64 5.03
CA THR A 67 5.84 4.52 5.90
C THR A 67 5.70 3.09 6.43
N ILE A 68 5.86 2.11 5.56
CA ILE A 68 5.77 0.71 5.96
C ILE A 68 6.87 0.36 6.97
N LYS A 69 8.08 0.82 6.73
CA LYS A 69 9.19 0.56 7.65
C LYS A 69 8.91 1.12 9.03
N GLN A 70 8.37 2.32 9.09
CA GLN A 70 8.06 2.95 10.37
C GLN A 70 6.99 2.18 11.15
N LEU A 71 5.96 1.70 10.45
CA LEU A 71 4.91 0.93 11.11
C LEU A 71 5.44 -0.39 11.67
N ARG A 72 6.37 -1.03 10.96
CA ARG A 72 6.91 -2.31 11.39
C ARG A 72 7.96 -2.20 12.47
N SER A 73 8.56 -1.04 12.61
CA SER A 73 9.59 -0.79 13.62
C SER A 73 9.00 -0.42 14.97
N ALA A 74 7.74 -0.03 15.00
CA ALA A 74 7.11 0.45 16.23
C ALA A 74 6.78 -0.69 17.20
#